data_2e5c618f41c4d19978630f5fcb0cd52c
#
_entry.id   2e5c618f41c4d19978630f5fcb0cd52c
#
_cell.length_a   1.000
_cell.length_b   1.000
_cell.length_c   1.000
_cell.angle_alpha   90.00
_cell.angle_beta   90.00
_cell.angle_gamma   90.00
#
_symmetry.space_group_name_H-M   'P 1'
#
loop_
_entity.id
_entity.type
_entity.pdbx_description
1 polymer ?
#
loop_
_entity_poly.entity_id
_entity_poly.type
_entity_poly.pdbx_seq_one_letter_code
_entity_poly.pdbx_strand_id
1 'polypeptide(L)'
;GMPANENSPEDSLKHVKLCFDIAEKYDADIDMHVDETLDPFYRTLEMVADETVKRGWHGRVTAGHTCALGAYDNHYAAYLIEKCAKAGIHFITNPVTNLIVQGREWGQRLVPRGTTRVKELLKAGITVAFGQDCVNDAFYPFGNADMLEVANISAHTLAMSMPDEIEKVYDMLTVDGAKILRLENYGTDVGCRANLVVIDAEDIRSAIRLQPARLYVIRDGRIIATTEKKQSLYI
;
A
#
# COMPACT_ATOMS: atom_id res chain seq x y z
N GLY A 1 -13.90 -5.61 1.58
CA GLY A 1 -14.98 -4.74 2.05
C GLY A 1 -14.60 -3.27 2.04
N MET A 2 -15.60 -2.38 2.21
CA MET A 2 -15.45 -0.91 2.25
C MET A 2 -16.31 -0.35 3.42
N PRO A 3 -15.98 -0.65 4.68
CA PRO A 3 -16.85 -0.34 5.82
C PRO A 3 -17.05 1.16 6.07
N ALA A 4 -16.12 2.02 5.66
CA ALA A 4 -16.26 3.47 5.81
C ALA A 4 -17.34 4.09 4.89
N ASN A 5 -17.83 3.33 3.89
CA ASN A 5 -18.86 3.82 2.97
C ASN A 5 -20.30 3.53 3.45
N GLU A 6 -20.45 2.96 4.64
CA GLU A 6 -21.76 2.72 5.23
C GLU A 6 -22.37 4.00 5.84
N ASN A 7 -23.70 3.99 6.00
CA ASN A 7 -24.45 5.18 6.41
C ASN A 7 -24.30 5.51 7.90
N SER A 8 -23.84 4.58 8.71
CA SER A 8 -23.67 4.76 10.15
C SER A 8 -22.51 3.93 10.71
N PRO A 9 -21.94 4.31 11.87
CA PRO A 9 -20.93 3.49 12.54
C PRO A 9 -21.41 2.08 12.88
N GLU A 10 -22.69 1.91 13.19
CA GLU A 10 -23.30 0.61 13.47
C GLU A 10 -23.31 -0.28 12.22
N ASP A 11 -23.60 0.29 11.05
CA ASP A 11 -23.59 -0.45 9.80
C ASP A 11 -22.16 -0.73 9.35
N SER A 12 -21.22 0.19 9.55
CA SER A 12 -19.78 -0.05 9.38
C SER A 12 -19.32 -1.26 10.20
N LEU A 13 -19.72 -1.34 11.47
CA LEU A 13 -19.36 -2.48 12.33
C LEU A 13 -20.00 -3.79 11.86
N LYS A 14 -21.24 -3.76 11.36
CA LYS A 14 -21.87 -4.96 10.75
C LYS A 14 -21.12 -5.41 9.51
N HIS A 15 -20.71 -4.46 8.66
CA HIS A 15 -19.90 -4.74 7.48
C HIS A 15 -18.56 -5.40 7.84
N VAL A 16 -17.82 -4.82 8.79
CA VAL A 16 -16.57 -5.41 9.29
C VAL A 16 -16.82 -6.84 9.77
N LYS A 17 -17.81 -7.07 10.64
CA LYS A 17 -18.13 -8.41 11.15
C LYS A 17 -18.47 -9.39 10.02
N LEU A 18 -19.23 -8.96 9.02
CA LEU A 18 -19.57 -9.80 7.86
C LEU A 18 -18.31 -10.23 7.08
N CYS A 19 -17.34 -9.33 6.89
CA CYS A 19 -16.07 -9.67 6.25
C CYS A 19 -15.34 -10.77 7.03
N PHE A 20 -15.29 -10.66 8.35
CA PHE A 20 -14.69 -11.70 9.21
C PHE A 20 -15.49 -13.01 9.20
N ASP A 21 -16.83 -12.96 9.22
CA ASP A 21 -17.68 -14.17 9.14
C ASP A 21 -17.41 -14.94 7.84
N ILE A 22 -17.24 -14.22 6.72
CA ILE A 22 -16.89 -14.81 5.44
C ILE A 22 -15.47 -15.40 5.48
N ALA A 23 -14.51 -14.66 6.02
CA ALA A 23 -13.13 -15.09 6.13
C ALA A 23 -12.98 -16.36 6.98
N GLU A 24 -13.66 -16.41 8.14
CA GLU A 24 -13.70 -17.60 8.98
C GLU A 24 -14.32 -18.81 8.25
N LYS A 25 -15.44 -18.58 7.55
CA LYS A 25 -16.13 -19.65 6.82
C LYS A 25 -15.28 -20.30 5.73
N TYR A 26 -14.43 -19.51 5.08
CA TYR A 26 -13.62 -19.97 3.94
C TYR A 26 -12.13 -20.06 4.26
N ASP A 27 -11.74 -19.86 5.50
CA ASP A 27 -10.33 -19.78 5.95
C ASP A 27 -9.50 -18.82 5.08
N ALA A 28 -10.05 -17.64 4.79
CA ALA A 28 -9.48 -16.65 3.88
C ALA A 28 -8.85 -15.48 4.61
N ASP A 29 -7.86 -14.85 3.99
CA ASP A 29 -7.32 -13.58 4.45
C ASP A 29 -8.28 -12.44 4.10
N ILE A 30 -8.16 -11.31 4.82
CA ILE A 30 -9.04 -10.15 4.66
C ILE A 30 -8.24 -8.99 4.08
N ASP A 31 -8.78 -8.37 3.04
CA ASP A 31 -8.32 -7.09 2.50
C ASP A 31 -9.53 -6.13 2.40
N MET A 32 -9.41 -4.97 3.00
CA MET A 32 -10.49 -3.98 3.05
C MET A 32 -9.99 -2.58 2.71
N HIS A 33 -10.81 -1.81 1.99
CA HIS A 33 -10.66 -0.36 1.91
C HIS A 33 -11.14 0.25 3.23
N VAL A 34 -10.21 0.78 4.02
CA VAL A 34 -10.48 1.25 5.38
C VAL A 34 -10.22 2.74 5.45
N ASP A 35 -11.24 3.51 5.88
CA ASP A 35 -11.14 4.94 6.14
C ASP A 35 -10.46 5.72 4.99
N GLU A 36 -10.88 5.44 3.73
CA GLU A 36 -10.43 6.14 2.53
C GLU A 36 -11.10 7.52 2.43
N THR A 37 -10.87 8.34 3.42
CA THR A 37 -11.40 9.70 3.55
C THR A 37 -10.43 10.54 4.38
N LEU A 38 -10.54 11.88 4.28
CA LEU A 38 -9.82 12.80 5.17
C LEU A 38 -10.67 13.28 6.35
N ASP A 39 -11.87 12.74 6.50
CA ASP A 39 -12.73 13.04 7.63
C ASP A 39 -12.27 12.26 8.88
N PRO A 40 -11.80 12.95 9.94
CA PRO A 40 -11.28 12.31 11.15
C PRO A 40 -12.38 11.67 12.01
N PHE A 41 -13.64 11.80 11.66
CA PHE A 41 -14.76 11.13 12.34
C PHE A 41 -14.95 9.68 11.90
N TYR A 42 -14.41 9.29 10.73
CA TYR A 42 -14.39 7.88 10.31
C TYR A 42 -13.31 7.12 11.08
N ARG A 43 -13.69 6.03 11.74
CA ARG A 43 -12.86 5.23 12.66
C ARG A 43 -13.06 3.74 12.46
N THR A 44 -13.26 3.32 11.22
CA THR A 44 -13.49 1.90 10.93
C THR A 44 -12.23 1.06 11.12
N LEU A 45 -11.03 1.65 11.01
CA LEU A 45 -9.76 0.98 11.31
C LEU A 45 -9.71 0.45 12.75
N GLU A 46 -10.27 1.20 13.70
CA GLU A 46 -10.35 0.72 15.10
C GLU A 46 -11.26 -0.50 15.23
N MET A 47 -12.41 -0.49 14.55
CA MET A 47 -13.34 -1.64 14.52
C MET A 47 -12.68 -2.88 13.90
N VAL A 48 -11.90 -2.69 12.83
CA VAL A 48 -11.14 -3.76 12.18
C VAL A 48 -10.09 -4.34 13.14
N ALA A 49 -9.37 -3.48 13.88
CA ALA A 49 -8.37 -3.93 14.85
C ALA A 49 -9.03 -4.73 15.99
N ASP A 50 -10.18 -4.28 16.50
CA ASP A 50 -10.91 -5.00 17.55
C ASP A 50 -11.40 -6.37 17.10
N GLU A 51 -12.03 -6.47 15.93
CA GLU A 51 -12.49 -7.75 15.40
C GLU A 51 -11.30 -8.69 15.05
N THR A 52 -10.16 -8.13 14.58
CA THR A 52 -8.93 -8.92 14.34
C THR A 52 -8.46 -9.62 15.61
N VAL A 53 -8.33 -8.86 16.71
CA VAL A 53 -7.91 -9.43 18.00
C VAL A 53 -8.94 -10.41 18.53
N LYS A 54 -10.22 -10.03 18.52
CA LYS A 54 -11.32 -10.84 19.04
C LYS A 54 -11.43 -12.21 18.38
N ARG A 55 -11.15 -12.26 17.06
CA ARG A 55 -11.27 -13.50 16.28
C ARG A 55 -9.94 -14.23 16.06
N GLY A 56 -8.84 -13.69 16.58
CA GLY A 56 -7.51 -14.28 16.45
C GLY A 56 -6.97 -14.26 15.01
N TRP A 57 -7.38 -13.28 14.18
CA TRP A 57 -7.02 -13.18 12.76
C TRP A 57 -5.71 -12.43 12.52
N HIS A 58 -4.77 -12.54 13.47
CA HIS A 58 -3.47 -11.85 13.45
C HIS A 58 -2.65 -12.22 12.20
N GLY A 59 -2.10 -11.21 11.52
CA GLY A 59 -1.27 -11.38 10.32
C GLY A 59 -2.05 -11.80 9.06
N ARG A 60 -3.39 -11.77 9.12
CA ARG A 60 -4.28 -12.17 8.02
C ARG A 60 -5.24 -11.06 7.59
N VAL A 61 -5.06 -9.86 8.12
CA VAL A 61 -5.89 -8.69 7.83
C VAL A 61 -5.03 -7.58 7.25
N THR A 62 -5.47 -7.05 6.13
CA THR A 62 -4.86 -5.90 5.45
C THR A 62 -5.83 -4.73 5.41
N ALA A 63 -5.38 -3.57 5.85
CA ALA A 63 -6.10 -2.31 5.75
C ALA A 63 -5.55 -1.47 4.59
N GLY A 64 -6.36 -1.30 3.56
CA GLY A 64 -6.07 -0.46 2.41
C GLY A 64 -6.37 1.01 2.66
N HIS A 65 -5.61 1.92 2.04
CA HIS A 65 -5.73 3.39 2.08
C HIS A 65 -5.48 4.02 3.44
N THR A 66 -6.40 3.90 4.37
CA THR A 66 -6.36 4.46 5.73
C THR A 66 -6.02 5.96 5.77
N CYS A 67 -6.57 6.74 4.83
CA CYS A 67 -6.27 8.16 4.66
C CYS A 67 -6.65 8.99 5.89
N ALA A 68 -7.75 8.63 6.58
CA ALA A 68 -8.21 9.30 7.78
C ALA A 68 -7.17 9.26 8.91
N LEU A 69 -6.30 8.22 8.95
CA LEU A 69 -5.20 8.15 9.91
C LEU A 69 -4.27 9.37 9.80
N GLY A 70 -4.08 9.91 8.58
CA GLY A 70 -3.35 11.15 8.33
C GLY A 70 -4.03 12.41 8.86
N ALA A 71 -5.35 12.37 9.06
CA ALA A 71 -6.16 13.48 9.54
C ALA A 71 -6.46 13.44 11.05
N TYR A 72 -6.20 12.32 11.72
CA TYR A 72 -6.41 12.20 13.18
C TYR A 72 -5.42 13.07 13.97
N ASP A 73 -5.84 13.46 15.16
CA ASP A 73 -4.91 14.02 16.13
C ASP A 73 -3.80 13.01 16.50
N ASN A 74 -2.65 13.54 16.95
CA ASN A 74 -1.47 12.70 17.16
C ASN A 74 -1.66 11.66 18.29
N HIS A 75 -2.47 11.95 19.30
CA HIS A 75 -2.68 11.00 20.41
C HIS A 75 -3.51 9.81 19.97
N TYR A 76 -4.62 10.09 19.28
CA TYR A 76 -5.48 9.03 18.76
C TYR A 76 -4.78 8.21 17.67
N ALA A 77 -4.03 8.87 16.78
CA ALA A 77 -3.24 8.17 15.76
C ALA A 77 -2.21 7.23 16.39
N ALA A 78 -1.45 7.70 17.39
CA ALA A 78 -0.45 6.87 18.07
C ALA A 78 -1.09 5.66 18.78
N TYR A 79 -2.20 5.87 19.49
CA TYR A 79 -2.97 4.80 20.12
C TYR A 79 -3.43 3.76 19.09
N LEU A 80 -4.01 4.21 17.97
CA LEU A 80 -4.55 3.31 16.95
C LEU A 80 -3.44 2.53 16.22
N ILE A 81 -2.31 3.18 15.92
CA ILE A 81 -1.14 2.52 15.34
C ILE A 81 -0.63 1.40 16.27
N GLU A 82 -0.49 1.69 17.57
CA GLU A 82 -0.08 0.67 18.54
C GLU A 82 -1.08 -0.50 18.61
N LYS A 83 -2.37 -0.21 18.57
CA LYS A 83 -3.45 -1.19 18.55
C LYS A 83 -3.37 -2.07 17.30
N CYS A 84 -3.17 -1.48 16.12
CA CYS A 84 -2.99 -2.21 14.86
C CYS A 84 -1.71 -3.07 14.87
N ALA A 85 -0.61 -2.57 15.43
CA ALA A 85 0.62 -3.35 15.58
C ALA A 85 0.39 -4.60 16.45
N LYS A 86 -0.28 -4.46 17.59
CA LYS A 86 -0.64 -5.59 18.47
C LYS A 86 -1.61 -6.57 17.80
N ALA A 87 -2.52 -6.06 16.97
CA ALA A 87 -3.45 -6.88 16.20
C ALA A 87 -2.76 -7.59 15.02
N GLY A 88 -1.54 -7.22 14.65
CA GLY A 88 -0.83 -7.78 13.50
C GLY A 88 -1.48 -7.43 12.16
N ILE A 89 -2.08 -6.24 12.04
CA ILE A 89 -2.67 -5.75 10.79
C ILE A 89 -1.57 -5.27 9.86
N HIS A 90 -1.67 -5.61 8.59
CA HIS A 90 -0.84 -5.09 7.51
C HIS A 90 -1.54 -3.91 6.83
N PHE A 91 -0.74 -3.08 6.15
CA PHE A 91 -1.26 -1.90 5.46
C PHE A 91 -0.84 -1.90 3.99
N ILE A 92 -1.78 -1.51 3.10
CA ILE A 92 -1.47 -1.16 1.72
C ILE A 92 -1.88 0.30 1.53
N THR A 93 -0.90 1.16 1.24
CA THR A 93 -1.14 2.56 0.92
C THR A 93 -1.09 2.79 -0.59
N ASN A 94 -2.00 3.63 -1.10
CA ASN A 94 -2.19 3.89 -2.53
C ASN A 94 -1.97 5.39 -2.84
N PRO A 95 -0.76 5.96 -2.61
CA PRO A 95 -0.56 7.40 -2.68
C PRO A 95 -0.91 7.99 -4.03
N VAL A 96 -0.62 7.31 -5.13
CA VAL A 96 -0.87 7.82 -6.49
C VAL A 96 -2.35 8.09 -6.75
N THR A 97 -3.23 7.16 -6.38
CA THR A 97 -4.67 7.36 -6.49
C THR A 97 -5.18 8.36 -5.47
N ASN A 98 -4.78 8.22 -4.20
CA ASN A 98 -5.28 9.06 -3.12
C ASN A 98 -4.89 10.55 -3.28
N LEU A 99 -3.76 10.87 -3.90
CA LEU A 99 -3.39 12.25 -4.26
C LEU A 99 -4.41 12.93 -5.21
N ILE A 100 -5.07 12.14 -6.05
CA ILE A 100 -6.04 12.64 -7.01
C ILE A 100 -7.45 12.67 -6.42
N VAL A 101 -7.86 11.60 -5.70
CA VAL A 101 -9.23 11.48 -5.21
C VAL A 101 -9.47 12.19 -3.87
N GLN A 102 -8.42 12.41 -3.06
CA GLN A 102 -8.50 13.06 -1.77
C GLN A 102 -7.99 14.51 -1.81
N GLY A 103 -8.42 15.35 -0.85
CA GLY A 103 -7.92 16.71 -0.67
C GLY A 103 -8.16 17.64 -1.85
N ARG A 104 -9.24 17.45 -2.59
CA ARG A 104 -9.60 18.28 -3.76
C ARG A 104 -10.14 19.66 -3.39
N GLU A 105 -10.62 19.81 -2.18
CA GLU A 105 -11.18 21.07 -1.71
C GLU A 105 -10.06 22.05 -1.33
N TRP A 106 -9.93 23.12 -2.10
CA TRP A 106 -9.05 24.22 -1.81
C TRP A 106 -9.76 25.21 -0.89
N GLY A 107 -9.40 25.21 0.39
CA GLY A 107 -9.91 26.13 1.38
C GLY A 107 -8.80 27.06 1.91
N GLN A 108 -9.15 27.89 2.88
CA GLN A 108 -8.19 28.79 3.56
C GLN A 108 -7.26 28.08 4.55
N ARG A 109 -7.35 26.76 4.68
CA ARG A 109 -6.53 25.93 5.57
C ARG A 109 -5.84 24.83 4.80
N LEU A 110 -4.74 24.34 5.37
CA LEU A 110 -4.05 23.16 4.83
C LEU A 110 -4.96 21.93 4.88
N VAL A 111 -5.11 21.28 3.74
CA VAL A 111 -5.85 20.03 3.59
C VAL A 111 -4.83 18.90 3.42
N PRO A 112 -4.87 17.83 4.23
CA PRO A 112 -4.04 16.65 4.01
C PRO A 112 -4.26 16.07 2.60
N ARG A 113 -3.20 15.53 2.00
CA ARG A 113 -3.23 15.02 0.61
C ARG A 113 -3.43 13.51 0.53
N GLY A 114 -4.34 12.97 1.34
CA GLY A 114 -4.79 11.58 1.16
C GLY A 114 -3.80 10.47 1.51
N THR A 115 -2.69 10.79 2.18
CA THR A 115 -1.71 9.77 2.58
C THR A 115 -1.88 9.38 4.04
N THR A 116 -1.76 8.08 4.31
CA THR A 116 -1.69 7.55 5.68
C THR A 116 -0.33 7.87 6.33
N ARG A 117 -0.18 7.59 7.62
CA ARG A 117 1.04 7.86 8.42
C ARG A 117 2.11 6.75 8.26
N VAL A 118 2.60 6.56 7.03
CA VAL A 118 3.50 5.44 6.68
C VAL A 118 4.74 5.37 7.58
N LYS A 119 5.44 6.48 7.81
CA LYS A 119 6.65 6.48 8.67
C LYS A 119 6.36 6.05 10.10
N GLU A 120 5.22 6.43 10.65
CA GLU A 120 4.81 6.06 12.01
C GLU A 120 4.41 4.57 12.05
N LEU A 121 3.71 4.07 11.03
CA LEU A 121 3.37 2.65 10.89
C LEU A 121 4.63 1.78 10.81
N LEU A 122 5.59 2.15 9.97
CA LEU A 122 6.88 1.45 9.84
C LEU A 122 7.67 1.47 11.16
N LYS A 123 7.70 2.61 11.86
CA LYS A 123 8.36 2.74 13.17
C LYS A 123 7.73 1.85 14.23
N ALA A 124 6.43 1.59 14.13
CA ALA A 124 5.72 0.65 15.02
C ALA A 124 5.92 -0.82 14.62
N GLY A 125 6.75 -1.13 13.62
CA GLY A 125 7.03 -2.48 13.15
C GLY A 125 5.93 -3.08 12.27
N ILE A 126 4.99 -2.28 11.80
CA ILE A 126 3.91 -2.71 10.91
C ILE A 126 4.45 -2.89 9.50
N THR A 127 4.07 -3.97 8.83
CA THR A 127 4.36 -4.17 7.41
C THR A 127 3.44 -3.28 6.57
N VAL A 128 4.05 -2.45 5.73
CA VAL A 128 3.34 -1.54 4.81
C VAL A 128 3.83 -1.79 3.39
N ALA A 129 2.92 -1.94 2.44
CA ALA A 129 3.25 -2.02 1.02
C ALA A 129 2.56 -0.91 0.22
N PHE A 130 2.98 -0.71 -1.01
CA PHE A 130 2.32 0.18 -1.97
C PHE A 130 1.37 -0.61 -2.87
N GLY A 131 0.24 0.01 -3.21
CA GLY A 131 -0.65 -0.41 -4.28
C GLY A 131 -0.75 0.65 -5.37
N GLN A 132 -1.02 0.21 -6.60
CA GLN A 132 -1.39 1.12 -7.70
C GLN A 132 -2.84 1.57 -7.54
N ASP A 133 -3.71 0.65 -7.07
CA ASP A 133 -5.15 0.83 -6.94
C ASP A 133 -5.81 1.00 -8.33
N CYS A 134 -6.04 2.22 -8.76
CA CYS A 134 -6.68 2.51 -10.04
C CYS A 134 -5.69 2.50 -11.22
N VAL A 135 -6.08 1.87 -12.33
CA VAL A 135 -5.28 1.82 -13.56
C VAL A 135 -6.12 2.34 -14.72
N ASN A 136 -5.94 3.62 -15.06
CA ASN A 136 -6.61 4.30 -16.18
C ASN A 136 -8.14 4.14 -16.12
N ASP A 137 -8.73 4.55 -15.02
CA ASP A 137 -10.17 4.54 -14.78
C ASP A 137 -10.73 5.93 -14.44
N ALA A 138 -12.01 5.99 -14.06
CA ALA A 138 -12.71 7.25 -13.79
C ALA A 138 -12.18 7.96 -12.53
N PHE A 139 -11.55 7.27 -11.58
CA PHE A 139 -11.01 7.82 -10.36
C PHE A 139 -9.58 8.32 -10.55
N TYR A 140 -8.76 7.55 -11.28
CA TYR A 140 -7.36 7.87 -11.55
C TYR A 140 -6.97 7.52 -13.00
N PRO A 141 -7.00 8.52 -13.91
CA PRO A 141 -6.76 8.29 -15.36
C PRO A 141 -5.28 8.16 -15.73
N PHE A 142 -4.34 8.31 -14.80
CA PHE A 142 -2.90 8.29 -15.06
C PHE A 142 -2.23 6.96 -14.73
N GLY A 143 -2.95 6.03 -14.12
CA GLY A 143 -2.39 4.72 -13.73
C GLY A 143 -1.99 3.89 -14.95
N ASN A 144 -0.80 3.31 -14.88
CA ASN A 144 -0.21 2.50 -15.96
C ASN A 144 0.27 1.12 -15.49
N ALA A 145 -0.03 0.77 -14.22
CA ALA A 145 0.43 -0.44 -13.53
C ALA A 145 1.97 -0.52 -13.38
N ASP A 146 2.67 0.61 -13.47
CA ASP A 146 4.11 0.68 -13.25
C ASP A 146 4.44 0.94 -11.78
N MET A 147 4.87 -0.09 -11.07
CA MET A 147 5.17 0.02 -9.64
C MET A 147 6.42 0.88 -9.34
N LEU A 148 7.34 1.11 -10.29
CA LEU A 148 8.42 2.07 -10.09
C LEU A 148 7.93 3.52 -10.14
N GLU A 149 6.90 3.80 -10.96
CA GLU A 149 6.22 5.10 -10.94
C GLU A 149 5.51 5.30 -9.60
N VAL A 150 4.80 4.28 -9.12
CA VAL A 150 4.19 4.30 -7.78
C VAL A 150 5.22 4.60 -6.70
N ALA A 151 6.38 3.94 -6.72
CA ALA A 151 7.47 4.18 -5.78
C ALA A 151 7.99 5.60 -5.84
N ASN A 152 8.20 6.13 -7.04
CA ASN A 152 8.71 7.50 -7.23
C ASN A 152 7.75 8.54 -6.65
N ILE A 153 6.48 8.49 -7.02
CA ILE A 153 5.45 9.41 -6.52
C ILE A 153 5.28 9.25 -5.00
N SER A 154 5.29 8.01 -4.51
CA SER A 154 5.14 7.72 -3.08
C SER A 154 6.31 8.24 -2.26
N ALA A 155 7.55 8.09 -2.72
CA ALA A 155 8.73 8.61 -2.06
C ALA A 155 8.65 10.14 -1.88
N HIS A 156 8.19 10.86 -2.90
CA HIS A 156 7.96 12.31 -2.82
C HIS A 156 6.84 12.67 -1.84
N THR A 157 5.71 11.98 -1.94
CA THR A 157 4.52 12.26 -1.14
C THR A 157 4.77 12.01 0.35
N LEU A 158 5.52 10.95 0.67
CA LEU A 158 5.84 10.53 2.02
C LEU A 158 7.14 11.16 2.56
N ALA A 159 7.81 11.98 1.76
CA ALA A 159 9.12 12.57 2.06
C ALA A 159 10.17 11.51 2.48
N MET A 160 10.20 10.39 1.76
CA MET A 160 11.16 9.29 1.96
C MET A 160 12.32 9.45 0.97
N SER A 161 13.42 10.07 1.40
CA SER A 161 14.53 10.47 0.52
C SER A 161 15.92 10.10 1.03
N MET A 162 16.02 9.64 2.28
CA MET A 162 17.28 9.15 2.83
C MET A 162 17.63 7.77 2.26
N PRO A 163 18.91 7.36 2.23
CA PRO A 163 19.30 6.07 1.63
C PRO A 163 18.52 4.87 2.15
N ASP A 164 18.38 4.75 3.45
CA ASP A 164 17.61 3.69 4.12
C ASP A 164 16.10 3.76 3.83
N GLU A 165 15.56 4.98 3.70
CA GLU A 165 14.16 5.19 3.30
C GLU A 165 13.92 4.78 1.84
N ILE A 166 14.88 5.03 0.93
CA ILE A 166 14.80 4.62 -0.48
C ILE A 166 14.82 3.11 -0.61
N GLU A 167 15.67 2.42 0.15
CA GLU A 167 15.67 0.96 0.22
C GLU A 167 14.33 0.46 0.74
N LYS A 168 13.79 1.07 1.80
CA LYS A 168 12.46 0.71 2.32
C LYS A 168 11.34 0.96 1.33
N VAL A 169 11.37 2.03 0.55
CA VAL A 169 10.42 2.27 -0.56
C VAL A 169 10.45 1.12 -1.55
N TYR A 170 11.62 0.58 -1.86
CA TYR A 170 11.73 -0.57 -2.75
C TYR A 170 11.20 -1.86 -2.10
N ASP A 171 11.48 -2.08 -0.83
CA ASP A 171 10.91 -3.21 -0.08
C ASP A 171 9.38 -3.18 -0.09
N MET A 172 8.78 -2.01 0.06
CA MET A 172 7.33 -1.82 0.03
C MET A 172 6.69 -2.17 -1.32
N LEU A 173 7.47 -2.16 -2.41
CA LEU A 173 7.02 -2.64 -3.73
C LEU A 173 7.19 -4.17 -3.90
N THR A 174 8.08 -4.78 -3.15
CA THR A 174 8.57 -6.14 -3.38
C THR A 174 8.31 -7.04 -2.18
N VAL A 175 9.25 -7.13 -1.27
CA VAL A 175 9.23 -8.11 -0.17
C VAL A 175 8.11 -7.86 0.83
N ASP A 176 7.77 -6.60 1.11
CA ASP A 176 6.65 -6.29 2.01
C ASP A 176 5.30 -6.65 1.37
N GLY A 177 5.14 -6.36 0.06
CA GLY A 177 3.95 -6.81 -0.68
C GLY A 177 3.82 -8.32 -0.70
N ALA A 178 4.92 -9.04 -0.96
CA ALA A 178 4.94 -10.49 -0.93
C ALA A 178 4.59 -11.05 0.46
N LYS A 179 5.09 -10.42 1.53
CA LYS A 179 4.77 -10.79 2.91
C LYS A 179 3.28 -10.60 3.23
N ILE A 180 2.69 -9.48 2.82
CA ILE A 180 1.25 -9.21 3.01
C ILE A 180 0.41 -10.24 2.26
N LEU A 181 0.79 -10.57 1.02
CA LEU A 181 0.13 -11.57 0.18
C LEU A 181 0.47 -13.01 0.59
N ARG A 182 1.33 -13.20 1.61
CA ARG A 182 1.79 -14.51 2.10
C ARG A 182 2.34 -15.39 0.98
N LEU A 183 3.08 -14.78 0.04
CA LEU A 183 3.70 -15.50 -1.08
C LEU A 183 4.88 -16.33 -0.58
N GLU A 184 4.81 -17.63 -0.83
CA GLU A 184 5.92 -18.54 -0.55
C GLU A 184 6.97 -18.48 -1.67
N ASN A 185 8.23 -18.71 -1.31
CA ASN A 185 9.35 -18.77 -2.24
C ASN A 185 9.50 -17.52 -3.13
N TYR A 186 9.21 -16.34 -2.56
CA TYR A 186 9.38 -15.05 -3.21
C TYR A 186 10.78 -14.48 -2.87
N GLY A 187 11.48 -13.99 -3.88
CA GLY A 187 12.79 -13.34 -3.73
C GLY A 187 13.78 -13.76 -4.79
N THR A 188 15.04 -13.38 -4.58
CA THR A 188 16.17 -13.66 -5.49
C THR A 188 17.12 -14.73 -4.96
N ASP A 189 16.83 -15.30 -3.79
CA ASP A 189 17.66 -16.33 -3.17
C ASP A 189 17.51 -17.69 -3.87
N VAL A 190 18.51 -18.54 -3.68
CA VAL A 190 18.48 -19.92 -4.19
C VAL A 190 17.30 -20.68 -3.56
N GLY A 191 16.45 -21.25 -4.41
CA GLY A 191 15.23 -21.95 -3.99
C GLY A 191 13.95 -21.12 -4.16
N CYS A 192 14.05 -19.82 -4.38
CA CYS A 192 12.90 -18.99 -4.75
C CYS A 192 12.46 -19.25 -6.19
N ARG A 193 11.19 -18.94 -6.48
CA ARG A 193 10.68 -18.97 -7.85
C ARG A 193 11.39 -17.93 -8.69
N ALA A 194 11.83 -18.30 -9.88
CA ALA A 194 12.46 -17.39 -10.82
C ALA A 194 11.40 -16.49 -11.51
N ASN A 195 10.76 -15.64 -10.70
CA ASN A 195 9.85 -14.57 -11.13
C ASN A 195 10.60 -13.25 -10.95
N LEU A 196 11.28 -12.79 -12.00
CA LEU A 196 12.28 -11.73 -11.92
C LEU A 196 12.01 -10.66 -12.97
N VAL A 197 12.36 -9.43 -12.64
CA VAL A 197 12.43 -8.32 -13.59
C VAL A 197 13.85 -7.78 -13.61
N VAL A 198 14.48 -7.80 -14.76
CA VAL A 198 15.79 -7.16 -14.97
C VAL A 198 15.57 -5.74 -15.45
N ILE A 199 16.07 -4.78 -14.69
CA ILE A 199 15.87 -3.36 -14.91
C ILE A 199 17.18 -2.72 -15.35
N ASP A 200 17.13 -1.80 -16.33
CA ASP A 200 18.28 -1.05 -16.84
C ASP A 200 18.70 0.06 -15.85
N ALA A 201 19.14 -0.32 -14.67
CA ALA A 201 19.55 0.58 -13.60
C ALA A 201 20.75 0.01 -12.83
N GLU A 202 21.63 0.90 -12.35
CA GLU A 202 22.80 0.54 -11.57
C GLU A 202 22.46 0.20 -10.11
N ASP A 203 21.44 0.87 -9.55
CA ASP A 203 21.01 0.73 -8.17
C ASP A 203 19.51 0.98 -8.00
N ILE A 204 18.99 0.70 -6.80
CA ILE A 204 17.58 0.90 -6.42
C ILE A 204 17.15 2.36 -6.60
N ARG A 205 17.99 3.32 -6.20
CA ARG A 205 17.68 4.74 -6.32
C ARG A 205 17.54 5.15 -7.79
N SER A 206 18.43 4.69 -8.64
CA SER A 206 18.38 4.94 -10.08
C SER A 206 17.16 4.27 -10.73
N ALA A 207 16.79 3.07 -10.28
CA ALA A 207 15.59 2.39 -10.74
C ALA A 207 14.33 3.21 -10.42
N ILE A 208 14.16 3.68 -9.18
CA ILE A 208 13.01 4.49 -8.76
C ILE A 208 13.02 5.85 -9.47
N ARG A 209 14.19 6.52 -9.53
CA ARG A 209 14.32 7.86 -10.08
C ARG A 209 14.08 7.94 -11.58
N LEU A 210 14.61 6.97 -12.33
CA LEU A 210 14.63 7.00 -13.79
C LEU A 210 13.53 6.16 -14.43
N GLN A 211 12.94 5.22 -13.69
CA GLN A 211 11.93 4.28 -14.17
C GLN A 211 12.31 3.65 -15.50
N PRO A 212 13.53 3.09 -15.61
CA PRO A 212 14.08 2.68 -16.88
C PRO A 212 13.43 1.43 -17.45
N ALA A 213 13.82 1.05 -18.65
CA ALA A 213 13.29 -0.12 -19.34
C ALA A 213 13.45 -1.40 -18.50
N ARG A 214 12.44 -2.25 -18.55
CA ARG A 214 12.45 -3.63 -18.04
C ARG A 214 13.04 -4.49 -19.14
N LEU A 215 14.36 -4.72 -19.08
CA LEU A 215 15.09 -5.45 -20.14
C LEU A 215 14.54 -6.86 -20.32
N TYR A 216 14.27 -7.54 -19.22
CA TYR A 216 13.67 -8.87 -19.22
C TYR A 216 12.59 -8.97 -18.13
N VAL A 217 11.47 -9.58 -18.47
CA VAL A 217 10.48 -10.07 -17.51
C VAL A 217 10.49 -11.59 -17.57
N ILE A 218 10.77 -12.21 -16.44
CA ILE A 218 10.93 -13.65 -16.29
C ILE A 218 9.85 -14.17 -15.36
N ARG A 219 9.14 -15.23 -15.79
CA ARG A 219 8.15 -15.93 -14.98
C ARG A 219 8.44 -17.42 -15.01
N ASP A 220 8.53 -18.02 -13.82
CA ASP A 220 8.86 -19.46 -13.64
C ASP A 220 10.10 -19.88 -14.48
N GLY A 221 11.13 -19.04 -14.47
CA GLY A 221 12.39 -19.28 -15.20
C GLY A 221 12.32 -19.06 -16.72
N ARG A 222 11.21 -18.57 -17.25
CA ARG A 222 11.03 -18.30 -18.68
C ARG A 222 10.92 -16.81 -18.95
N ILE A 223 11.64 -16.31 -19.95
CA ILE A 223 11.51 -14.94 -20.43
C ILE A 223 10.13 -14.82 -21.10
N ILE A 224 9.27 -13.94 -20.59
CA ILE A 224 7.93 -13.68 -21.11
C ILE A 224 7.82 -12.32 -21.81
N ALA A 225 8.76 -11.40 -21.56
CA ALA A 225 8.86 -10.13 -22.27
C ALA A 225 10.30 -9.64 -22.28
N THR A 226 10.66 -8.92 -23.34
CA THR A 226 11.93 -8.20 -23.48
C THR A 226 11.67 -6.79 -24.00
N THR A 227 12.53 -5.85 -23.58
CA THR A 227 12.53 -4.49 -24.11
C THR A 227 13.91 -4.15 -24.61
N GLU A 228 14.01 -3.72 -25.86
CA GLU A 228 15.23 -3.17 -26.45
C GLU A 228 15.10 -1.64 -26.50
N LYS A 229 16.09 -0.94 -25.94
CA LYS A 229 16.16 0.53 -25.99
C LYS A 229 17.16 0.94 -27.05
N LYS A 230 16.70 1.72 -28.04
CA LYS A 230 17.58 2.39 -29.00
C LYS A 230 17.52 3.89 -28.81
N GLN A 231 18.68 4.49 -28.55
CA GLN A 231 18.80 5.95 -28.46
C GLN A 231 19.85 6.39 -29.51
N SER A 232 19.50 7.40 -30.31
CA SER A 232 20.42 7.99 -31.28
C SER A 232 20.54 9.48 -30.96
N LEU A 233 21.77 9.96 -30.85
CA LEU A 233 22.09 11.38 -30.71
C LEU A 233 22.63 11.87 -32.06
N TYR A 234 22.02 12.89 -32.61
CA TYR A 234 22.48 13.58 -33.84
C TYR A 234 23.04 14.93 -33.44
N ILE A 235 24.32 15.17 -33.73
CA ILE A 235 25.05 16.41 -33.45
C ILE A 235 25.18 17.18 -34.75
#